data_030bd22954b51e85aabb08f2af61732c
#
_entry.id   030bd22954b51e85aabb08f2af61732c
#
_cell.length_a   1.000
_cell.length_b   1.000
_cell.length_c   1.000
_cell.angle_alpha   90.00
_cell.angle_beta   90.00
_cell.angle_gamma   90.00
#
_symmetry.space_group_name_H-M   'P 1'
#
loop_
_entity.id
_entity.type
_entity.pdbx_description
1 polymer ?
#
loop_
_entity_poly.entity_id
_entity_poly.type
_entity_poly.pdbx_seq_one_letter_code
_entity_poly.pdbx_strand_id
1 'polypeptide(L)'
;MIIKKPKFWDYKKPNIFSILLLPFTIPIIINNLCNQLKKNKDKHSKIKNINNIKTICVGNIYIGGTGKTPSAIKIGQILNNLNFKTVFIKKNYIKSYDEYSLLKKYGSVLSDSQRITSLNKANGNFDVGIFDDGLQDCSINYDLKFVCFNSETFIGNGMLIPSGPLREKIDSLKKYDAVFLNGHNENTDDIVDKIKKQNSNIKIFKSTYTLVNIEKLNKENKFLAFAGIGIPLNFHKTLINNGIKVVKLLEYPDHHVYDQK
;
A
#
# COMPACT_ATOMS: atom_id res chain seq x y z
N MET A 1 -17.17 8.32 12.71
CA MET A 1 -17.41 6.87 12.82
C MET A 1 -16.28 6.14 12.06
N ILE A 2 -15.44 5.36 12.74
CA ILE A 2 -14.39 4.57 12.08
C ILE A 2 -15.03 3.24 11.74
N ILE A 3 -15.28 3.00 10.44
CA ILE A 3 -15.87 1.74 9.98
C ILE A 3 -14.76 0.67 10.02
N LYS A 4 -14.92 -0.30 10.89
CA LYS A 4 -14.02 -1.46 10.97
C LYS A 4 -14.20 -2.32 9.71
N LYS A 5 -13.09 -2.77 9.11
CA LYS A 5 -13.12 -3.64 7.93
C LYS A 5 -13.95 -4.91 8.22
N PRO A 6 -14.91 -5.29 7.37
CA PRO A 6 -15.71 -6.48 7.56
C PRO A 6 -14.86 -7.76 7.50
N LYS A 7 -15.04 -8.69 8.42
CA LYS A 7 -14.27 -9.94 8.47
C LYS A 7 -14.41 -10.80 7.20
N PHE A 8 -15.58 -10.78 6.56
CA PHE A 8 -15.83 -11.58 5.35
C PHE A 8 -15.01 -11.12 4.13
N TRP A 9 -14.42 -9.93 4.16
CA TRP A 9 -13.51 -9.48 3.11
C TRP A 9 -12.22 -10.31 3.06
N ASP A 10 -11.77 -10.84 4.18
CA ASP A 10 -10.54 -11.65 4.29
C ASP A 10 -10.77 -13.14 4.02
N TYR A 11 -12.00 -13.56 3.77
CA TYR A 11 -12.28 -14.95 3.40
C TYR A 11 -11.67 -15.27 2.02
N LYS A 12 -11.25 -16.52 1.80
CA LYS A 12 -10.70 -16.96 0.51
C LYS A 12 -11.74 -17.07 -0.61
N LYS A 13 -13.04 -17.04 -0.26
CA LYS A 13 -14.17 -17.11 -1.20
C LYS A 13 -15.27 -16.13 -0.77
N PRO A 14 -16.07 -15.61 -1.73
CA PRO A 14 -17.26 -14.81 -1.41
C PRO A 14 -18.27 -15.62 -0.57
N ASN A 15 -18.93 -14.94 0.35
CA ASN A 15 -20.04 -15.46 1.14
C ASN A 15 -21.35 -14.75 0.78
N ILE A 16 -22.46 -15.10 1.46
CA ILE A 16 -23.78 -14.52 1.20
C ILE A 16 -23.78 -13.00 1.32
N PHE A 17 -23.07 -12.41 2.31
CA PHE A 17 -22.96 -10.96 2.46
C PHE A 17 -22.22 -10.31 1.29
N SER A 18 -21.17 -10.96 0.78
CA SER A 18 -20.46 -10.50 -0.42
C SER A 18 -21.41 -10.45 -1.62
N ILE A 19 -22.26 -11.45 -1.79
CA ILE A 19 -23.22 -11.56 -2.91
C ILE A 19 -24.30 -10.48 -2.78
N LEU A 20 -24.87 -10.29 -1.60
CA LEU A 20 -25.88 -9.27 -1.35
C LEU A 20 -25.38 -7.84 -1.62
N LEU A 21 -24.10 -7.59 -1.39
CA LEU A 21 -23.46 -6.29 -1.62
C LEU A 21 -23.02 -6.05 -3.07
N LEU A 22 -23.12 -7.06 -3.96
CA LEU A 22 -22.71 -6.93 -5.37
C LEU A 22 -23.30 -5.72 -6.11
N PRO A 23 -24.61 -5.40 -6.02
CA PRO A 23 -25.16 -4.24 -6.71
C PRO A 23 -24.46 -2.92 -6.34
N PHE A 24 -23.99 -2.81 -5.10
CA PHE A 24 -23.30 -1.62 -4.60
C PHE A 24 -21.85 -1.48 -5.09
N THR A 25 -21.31 -2.47 -5.82
CA THR A 25 -20.00 -2.38 -6.48
C THR A 25 -20.05 -1.59 -7.79
N ILE A 26 -21.27 -1.38 -8.36
CA ILE A 26 -21.47 -0.72 -9.66
C ILE A 26 -20.80 0.67 -9.73
N PRO A 27 -20.94 1.57 -8.74
CA PRO A 27 -20.27 2.87 -8.78
C PRO A 27 -18.75 2.78 -8.89
N ILE A 28 -18.14 1.79 -8.24
CA ILE A 28 -16.69 1.57 -8.31
C ILE A 28 -16.27 1.03 -9.68
N ILE A 29 -17.06 0.13 -10.26
CA ILE A 29 -16.84 -0.37 -11.62
C ILE A 29 -16.91 0.79 -12.62
N ILE A 30 -17.92 1.64 -12.53
CA ILE A 30 -18.10 2.81 -13.41
C ILE A 30 -16.90 3.76 -13.23
N ASN A 31 -16.51 4.08 -12.00
CA ASN A 31 -15.34 4.93 -11.72
C ASN A 31 -14.05 4.36 -12.32
N ASN A 32 -13.83 3.06 -12.19
CA ASN A 32 -12.66 2.39 -12.76
C ASN A 32 -12.66 2.43 -14.29
N LEU A 33 -13.82 2.26 -14.93
CA LEU A 33 -13.98 2.39 -16.38
C LEU A 33 -13.74 3.83 -16.85
N CYS A 34 -14.34 4.82 -16.18
CA CYS A 34 -14.11 6.23 -16.48
C CYS A 34 -12.62 6.61 -16.36
N ASN A 35 -11.93 6.11 -15.33
CA ASN A 35 -10.51 6.33 -15.16
C ASN A 35 -9.67 5.69 -16.27
N GLN A 36 -10.07 4.52 -16.76
CA GLN A 36 -9.41 3.89 -17.92
C GLN A 36 -9.62 4.70 -19.21
N LEU A 37 -10.85 5.18 -19.45
CA LEU A 37 -11.16 6.00 -20.62
C LEU A 37 -10.41 7.33 -20.60
N LYS A 38 -10.31 7.99 -19.43
CA LYS A 38 -9.49 9.20 -19.25
C LYS A 38 -8.03 8.93 -19.61
N LYS A 39 -7.40 7.89 -19.03
CA LYS A 39 -6.02 7.51 -19.35
C LYS A 39 -5.77 7.24 -20.85
N ASN A 40 -6.76 6.68 -21.55
CA ASN A 40 -6.63 6.43 -22.99
C ASN A 40 -6.74 7.73 -23.82
N LYS A 41 -7.62 8.67 -23.42
CA LYS A 41 -7.73 9.99 -24.07
C LYS A 41 -6.47 10.83 -23.80
N ASP A 42 -5.93 10.78 -22.60
CA ASP A 42 -4.75 11.55 -22.19
C ASP A 42 -3.43 11.01 -22.78
N LYS A 43 -3.42 9.79 -23.32
CA LYS A 43 -2.29 9.33 -24.16
C LYS A 43 -2.13 10.16 -25.45
N HIS A 44 -3.18 10.81 -25.92
CA HIS A 44 -3.14 11.70 -27.10
C HIS A 44 -3.03 13.19 -26.72
N SER A 45 -3.45 13.59 -25.52
CA SER A 45 -3.20 14.91 -24.99
C SER A 45 -1.93 14.85 -24.15
N LYS A 46 -0.94 15.67 -24.48
CA LYS A 46 0.32 15.83 -23.75
C LYS A 46 0.06 15.99 -22.25
N ILE A 47 -0.11 14.90 -21.50
CA ILE A 47 0.19 14.92 -20.07
C ILE A 47 1.64 15.37 -20.05
N LYS A 48 1.87 16.58 -19.55
CA LYS A 48 3.19 17.17 -19.50
C LYS A 48 4.11 16.12 -18.89
N ASN A 49 4.96 15.51 -19.72
CA ASN A 49 6.17 14.90 -19.27
C ASN A 49 6.88 16.05 -18.54
N ILE A 50 6.84 16.02 -17.22
CA ILE A 50 7.67 16.88 -16.41
C ILE A 50 9.05 16.29 -16.60
N ASN A 51 9.76 16.79 -17.62
CA ASN A 51 10.86 16.11 -18.32
C ASN A 51 12.10 15.83 -17.46
N ASN A 52 12.14 16.32 -16.21
CA ASN A 52 13.39 16.30 -15.42
C ASN A 52 13.30 15.46 -14.13
N ILE A 53 12.15 14.89 -13.78
CA ILE A 53 12.01 14.06 -12.58
C ILE A 53 11.36 12.71 -12.93
N LYS A 54 11.98 11.62 -12.52
CA LYS A 54 11.41 10.28 -12.67
C LYS A 54 10.37 10.02 -11.58
N THR A 55 9.36 9.24 -11.90
CA THR A 55 8.21 9.03 -11.02
C THR A 55 7.99 7.55 -10.73
N ILE A 56 7.99 7.19 -9.45
CA ILE A 56 7.69 5.84 -8.98
C ILE A 56 6.44 5.91 -8.12
N CYS A 57 5.41 5.14 -8.46
CA CYS A 57 4.21 5.03 -7.65
C CYS A 57 4.16 3.70 -6.92
N VAL A 58 4.03 3.75 -5.61
CA VAL A 58 3.81 2.59 -4.73
C VAL A 58 2.38 2.68 -4.20
N GLY A 59 1.57 1.68 -4.48
CA GLY A 59 0.18 1.69 -4.04
C GLY A 59 -0.38 0.28 -3.86
N ASN A 60 -1.68 0.16 -3.79
CA ASN A 60 -2.36 -1.13 -3.68
C ASN A 60 -3.70 -1.13 -4.42
N ILE A 61 -4.19 -2.33 -4.72
CA ILE A 61 -5.55 -2.56 -5.20
C ILE A 61 -6.44 -3.18 -4.10
N TYR A 62 -5.88 -3.53 -2.97
CA TYR A 62 -6.56 -4.06 -1.78
C TYR A 62 -6.62 -2.97 -0.70
N ILE A 63 -7.77 -2.79 -0.03
CA ILE A 63 -7.92 -1.79 1.03
C ILE A 63 -7.35 -2.30 2.35
N GLY A 64 -6.44 -1.54 2.98
CA GLY A 64 -5.81 -1.88 4.27
C GLY A 64 -4.31 -2.05 4.20
N GLY A 65 -3.71 -2.58 5.25
CA GLY A 65 -2.29 -2.65 5.54
C GLY A 65 -1.49 -3.59 4.62
N THR A 66 -1.23 -3.18 3.39
CA THR A 66 -0.45 -3.95 2.41
C THR A 66 1.04 -3.61 2.41
N GLY A 67 1.50 -2.72 3.30
CA GLY A 67 2.91 -2.33 3.41
C GLY A 67 3.37 -1.29 2.38
N LYS A 68 2.47 -0.46 1.81
CA LYS A 68 2.81 0.60 0.84
C LYS A 68 3.87 1.55 1.35
N THR A 69 3.61 2.19 2.48
CA THR A 69 4.50 3.22 3.04
C THR A 69 5.89 2.66 3.40
N PRO A 70 6.01 1.50 4.07
CA PRO A 70 7.32 0.86 4.26
C PRO A 70 8.03 0.52 2.94
N SER A 71 7.31 0.05 1.92
CA SER A 71 7.90 -0.23 0.61
C SER A 71 8.38 1.06 -0.09
N ALA A 72 7.61 2.15 -0.03
CA ALA A 72 8.03 3.45 -0.55
C ALA A 72 9.30 3.96 0.14
N ILE A 73 9.37 3.85 1.47
CA ILE A 73 10.55 4.21 2.26
C ILE A 73 11.76 3.39 1.82
N LYS A 74 11.61 2.07 1.67
CA LYS A 74 12.72 1.19 1.26
C LYS A 74 13.23 1.53 -0.14
N ILE A 75 12.35 1.86 -1.07
CA ILE A 75 12.74 2.33 -2.41
C ILE A 75 13.52 3.63 -2.30
N GLY A 76 13.05 4.59 -1.48
CA GLY A 76 13.75 5.86 -1.26
C GLY A 76 15.15 5.65 -0.70
N GLN A 77 15.31 4.77 0.30
CA GLN A 77 16.61 4.43 0.86
C GLN A 77 17.55 3.81 -0.19
N ILE A 78 17.05 2.88 -1.02
CA ILE A 78 17.85 2.25 -2.07
C ILE A 78 18.31 3.30 -3.10
N LEU A 79 17.42 4.17 -3.54
CA LEU A 79 17.74 5.22 -4.52
C LEU A 79 18.70 6.26 -3.95
N ASN A 80 18.53 6.66 -2.70
CA ASN A 80 19.47 7.58 -2.03
C ASN A 80 20.87 6.96 -1.89
N ASN A 81 20.98 5.65 -1.61
CA ASN A 81 22.25 4.93 -1.59
C ASN A 81 22.91 4.84 -2.99
N LEU A 82 22.11 4.98 -4.05
CA LEU A 82 22.57 5.08 -5.44
C LEU A 82 22.81 6.54 -5.86
N ASN A 83 22.87 7.49 -4.91
CA ASN A 83 23.09 8.93 -5.09
C ASN A 83 21.98 9.68 -5.87
N PHE A 84 20.76 9.13 -5.97
CA PHE A 84 19.64 9.88 -6.48
C PHE A 84 19.01 10.74 -5.38
N LYS A 85 18.73 11.99 -5.67
CA LYS A 85 17.94 12.88 -4.79
C LYS A 85 16.46 12.49 -4.86
N THR A 86 15.93 11.89 -3.79
CA THR A 86 14.53 11.44 -3.76
C THR A 86 13.63 12.34 -2.94
N VAL A 87 12.35 12.39 -3.31
CA VAL A 87 11.29 13.04 -2.54
C VAL A 87 10.06 12.15 -2.48
N PHE A 88 9.49 11.99 -1.30
CA PHE A 88 8.19 11.34 -1.13
C PHE A 88 7.07 12.32 -1.46
N ILE A 89 6.10 11.86 -2.24
CA ILE A 89 4.93 12.65 -2.62
C ILE A 89 3.68 11.94 -2.12
N LYS A 90 2.94 12.63 -1.26
CA LYS A 90 1.71 12.11 -0.67
C LYS A 90 0.59 13.14 -0.80
N LYS A 91 -0.63 12.65 -1.08
CA LYS A 91 -1.80 13.54 -1.06
C LYS A 91 -2.14 13.91 0.38
N ASN A 92 -2.39 15.20 0.62
CA ASN A 92 -2.78 15.67 1.93
C ASN A 92 -4.22 15.24 2.26
N TYR A 93 -4.37 14.44 3.32
CA TYR A 93 -5.64 14.08 3.93
C TYR A 93 -5.57 14.34 5.43
N ILE A 94 -6.65 14.77 6.03
CA ILE A 94 -6.74 15.07 7.49
C ILE A 94 -6.29 13.89 8.37
N LYS A 95 -6.44 12.65 7.89
CA LYS A 95 -6.13 11.42 8.64
C LYS A 95 -4.80 10.75 8.28
N SER A 96 -3.94 11.39 7.48
CA SER A 96 -2.67 10.78 7.04
C SER A 96 -1.43 11.36 7.73
N TYR A 97 -1.62 11.97 8.91
CA TYR A 97 -0.53 12.63 9.62
C TYR A 97 0.56 11.65 10.10
N ASP A 98 0.19 10.46 10.53
CA ASP A 98 1.09 9.39 10.97
C ASP A 98 1.98 8.89 9.83
N GLU A 99 1.39 8.61 8.65
CA GLU A 99 2.14 8.21 7.46
C GLU A 99 3.04 9.34 6.94
N TYR A 100 2.56 10.59 6.96
CA TYR A 100 3.38 11.76 6.62
C TYR A 100 4.57 11.89 7.56
N SER A 101 4.34 11.80 8.87
CA SER A 101 5.38 11.87 9.90
C SER A 101 6.39 10.74 9.77
N LEU A 102 5.93 9.54 9.40
CA LEU A 102 6.79 8.40 9.14
C LEU A 102 7.69 8.66 7.93
N LEU A 103 7.13 9.08 6.78
CA LEU A 103 7.90 9.40 5.58
C LEU A 103 8.96 10.48 5.85
N LYS A 104 8.59 11.53 6.62
CA LYS A 104 9.48 12.65 6.96
C LYS A 104 10.72 12.23 7.75
N LYS A 105 10.66 11.11 8.50
CA LYS A 105 11.84 10.55 9.19
C LYS A 105 12.88 9.97 8.22
N TYR A 106 12.50 9.64 7.00
CA TYR A 106 13.35 8.97 6.02
C TYR A 106 13.73 9.82 4.81
N GLY A 107 13.20 11.03 4.68
CA GLY A 107 13.56 11.92 3.59
C GLY A 107 12.63 13.13 3.44
N SER A 108 12.86 13.89 2.37
CA SER A 108 12.01 15.02 2.00
C SER A 108 10.60 14.55 1.63
N VAL A 109 9.57 15.28 2.08
CA VAL A 109 8.17 14.99 1.79
C VAL A 109 7.48 16.24 1.25
N LEU A 110 6.80 16.09 0.13
CA LEU A 110 5.88 17.10 -0.40
C LEU A 110 4.44 16.58 -0.33
N SER A 111 3.55 17.42 0.22
CA SER A 111 2.15 17.03 0.43
C SER A 111 1.23 18.22 0.12
N ASP A 112 0.44 18.07 -0.93
CA ASP A 112 -0.56 19.03 -1.38
C ASP A 112 -1.92 18.36 -1.57
N SER A 113 -2.97 19.13 -1.82
CA SER A 113 -4.32 18.62 -2.13
C SER A 113 -4.35 17.79 -3.42
N GLN A 114 -3.44 18.07 -4.34
CA GLN A 114 -3.25 17.32 -5.59
C GLN A 114 -1.78 16.92 -5.73
N ARG A 115 -1.53 15.65 -6.07
CA ARG A 115 -0.16 15.12 -6.25
C ARG A 115 0.61 15.79 -7.37
N ILE A 116 -0.09 16.23 -8.43
CA ILE A 116 0.53 16.96 -9.55
C ILE A 116 1.15 18.28 -9.09
N THR A 117 0.56 18.95 -8.11
CA THR A 117 1.11 20.19 -7.52
C THR A 117 2.43 19.90 -6.80
N SER A 118 2.48 18.85 -5.99
CA SER A 118 3.71 18.41 -5.32
C SER A 118 4.78 18.00 -6.33
N LEU A 119 4.39 17.31 -7.41
CA LEU A 119 5.32 16.91 -8.47
C LEU A 119 5.92 18.13 -9.18
N ASN A 120 5.13 19.16 -9.47
CA ASN A 120 5.62 20.41 -10.06
C ASN A 120 6.63 21.12 -9.15
N LYS A 121 6.41 21.12 -7.83
CA LYS A 121 7.35 21.67 -6.83
C LYS A 121 8.64 20.86 -6.74
N ALA A 122 8.56 19.55 -6.95
CA ALA A 122 9.71 18.63 -6.92
C ALA A 122 10.61 18.78 -8.15
N ASN A 123 10.01 19.16 -9.29
CA ASN A 123 10.71 19.22 -10.57
C ASN A 123 11.89 20.21 -10.53
N GLY A 124 13.05 19.77 -11.00
CA GLY A 124 14.30 20.55 -10.98
C GLY A 124 15.06 20.53 -9.64
N ASN A 125 14.45 20.04 -8.55
CA ASN A 125 15.07 19.94 -7.23
C ASN A 125 15.43 18.50 -6.83
N PHE A 126 14.74 17.53 -7.43
CA PHE A 126 14.87 16.11 -7.13
C PHE A 126 14.94 15.29 -8.42
N ASP A 127 15.65 14.15 -8.35
CA ASP A 127 15.78 13.22 -9.49
C ASP A 127 14.61 12.27 -9.57
N VAL A 128 14.07 11.84 -8.41
CA VAL A 128 12.99 10.85 -8.33
C VAL A 128 11.92 11.25 -7.33
N GLY A 129 10.68 11.30 -7.80
CA GLY A 129 9.47 11.43 -6.96
C GLY A 129 8.86 10.05 -6.66
N ILE A 130 8.76 9.69 -5.38
CA ILE A 130 8.17 8.44 -4.91
C ILE A 130 6.78 8.73 -4.34
N PHE A 131 5.75 8.24 -5.02
CA PHE A 131 4.36 8.49 -4.67
C PHE A 131 3.81 7.37 -3.77
N ASP A 132 3.37 7.75 -2.57
CA ASP A 132 2.68 6.84 -1.66
C ASP A 132 1.16 6.88 -1.91
N ASP A 133 0.58 5.69 -2.24
CA ASP A 133 -0.85 5.45 -2.53
C ASP A 133 -1.41 6.27 -3.70
N GLY A 134 -0.73 6.26 -4.85
CA GLY A 134 -1.09 7.06 -6.04
C GLY A 134 -1.64 6.27 -7.23
N LEU A 135 -1.79 4.94 -7.20
CA LEU A 135 -2.11 4.10 -8.37
C LEU A 135 -3.46 4.44 -9.02
N GLN A 136 -4.45 4.89 -8.24
CA GLN A 136 -5.76 5.30 -8.72
C GLN A 136 -5.81 6.76 -9.21
N ASP A 137 -4.73 7.53 -9.04
CA ASP A 137 -4.62 8.90 -9.53
C ASP A 137 -4.32 8.89 -11.04
N CYS A 138 -5.24 9.46 -11.82
CA CYS A 138 -5.13 9.50 -13.27
C CYS A 138 -4.47 10.78 -13.77
N SER A 139 -4.17 11.75 -12.89
CA SER A 139 -3.56 13.03 -13.27
C SER A 139 -2.06 12.92 -13.58
N ILE A 140 -1.44 11.80 -13.23
CA ILE A 140 0.00 11.56 -13.40
C ILE A 140 0.21 10.24 -14.13
N ASN A 141 1.07 10.27 -15.15
CA ASN A 141 1.56 9.06 -15.80
C ASN A 141 2.90 8.68 -15.15
N TYR A 142 2.89 7.72 -14.25
CA TYR A 142 4.09 7.27 -13.55
C TYR A 142 5.01 6.46 -14.45
N ASP A 143 6.34 6.68 -14.35
CA ASP A 143 7.35 5.88 -15.06
C ASP A 143 7.35 4.43 -14.57
N LEU A 144 7.23 4.21 -13.25
CA LEU A 144 7.12 2.89 -12.64
C LEU A 144 5.93 2.83 -11.66
N LYS A 145 5.19 1.73 -11.69
CA LYS A 145 4.01 1.48 -10.88
C LYS A 145 4.13 0.15 -10.15
N PHE A 146 4.26 0.22 -8.83
CA PHE A 146 4.42 -0.93 -7.96
C PHE A 146 3.18 -1.13 -7.13
N VAL A 147 2.65 -2.36 -7.12
CA VAL A 147 1.48 -2.72 -6.33
C VAL A 147 1.88 -3.59 -5.15
N CYS A 148 1.44 -3.21 -3.95
CA CYS A 148 1.72 -3.93 -2.72
C CYS A 148 0.55 -4.83 -2.34
N PHE A 149 0.86 -6.08 -1.98
CA PHE A 149 -0.05 -7.01 -1.34
C PHE A 149 0.54 -7.49 -0.01
N ASN A 150 -0.36 -7.87 0.88
CA ASN A 150 0.00 -8.63 2.05
C ASN A 150 -0.05 -10.13 1.70
N SER A 151 0.98 -10.91 2.07
CA SER A 151 1.08 -12.33 1.74
C SER A 151 0.06 -13.22 2.48
N GLU A 152 -0.52 -12.72 3.57
CA GLU A 152 -1.52 -13.45 4.36
C GLU A 152 -2.93 -13.28 3.78
N THR A 153 -3.30 -12.04 3.45
CA THR A 153 -4.67 -11.71 3.01
C THR A 153 -4.80 -11.66 1.49
N PHE A 154 -3.73 -11.36 0.78
CA PHE A 154 -3.61 -11.19 -0.67
C PHE A 154 -4.76 -10.35 -1.25
N ILE A 155 -5.76 -10.99 -1.91
CA ILE A 155 -6.94 -10.35 -2.48
C ILE A 155 -8.21 -10.56 -1.64
N GLY A 156 -8.09 -11.25 -0.49
CA GLY A 156 -9.24 -11.64 0.31
C GLY A 156 -10.22 -12.50 -0.50
N ASN A 157 -11.52 -12.15 -0.45
CA ASN A 157 -12.56 -12.84 -1.22
C ASN A 157 -12.58 -12.50 -2.72
N GLY A 158 -11.66 -11.64 -3.20
CA GLY A 158 -11.51 -11.28 -4.60
C GLY A 158 -12.54 -10.32 -5.17
N MET A 159 -13.47 -9.80 -4.35
CA MET A 159 -14.54 -8.93 -4.78
C MET A 159 -14.17 -7.45 -4.62
N LEU A 160 -14.82 -6.59 -5.42
CA LEU A 160 -14.69 -5.13 -5.30
C LEU A 160 -15.46 -4.60 -4.07
N ILE A 161 -15.05 -3.46 -3.55
CA ILE A 161 -15.75 -2.72 -2.49
C ILE A 161 -17.19 -2.40 -2.96
N PRO A 162 -18.22 -2.58 -2.12
CA PRO A 162 -18.21 -3.05 -0.73
C PRO A 162 -18.36 -4.57 -0.55
N SER A 163 -18.50 -5.36 -1.63
CA SER A 163 -18.64 -6.82 -1.59
C SER A 163 -17.35 -7.53 -1.13
N GLY A 164 -16.21 -6.89 -1.27
CA GLY A 164 -14.89 -7.35 -0.87
C GLY A 164 -13.91 -6.21 -0.73
N PRO A 165 -12.62 -6.51 -0.53
CA PRO A 165 -11.62 -5.52 -0.18
C PRO A 165 -10.98 -4.81 -1.37
N LEU A 166 -11.32 -5.14 -2.61
CA LEU A 166 -10.59 -4.66 -3.77
C LEU A 166 -11.07 -3.29 -4.25
N ARG A 167 -10.14 -2.37 -4.50
CA ARG A 167 -10.36 -1.10 -5.20
C ARG A 167 -10.44 -1.30 -6.72
N GLU A 168 -9.66 -2.25 -7.23
CA GLU A 168 -9.59 -2.66 -8.63
C GLU A 168 -9.55 -4.19 -8.72
N LYS A 169 -10.05 -4.76 -9.80
CA LYS A 169 -9.95 -6.21 -10.06
C LYS A 169 -8.50 -6.64 -10.22
N ILE A 170 -8.20 -7.91 -9.95
CA ILE A 170 -6.85 -8.46 -10.05
C ILE A 170 -6.27 -8.37 -11.48
N ASP A 171 -7.13 -8.35 -12.51
CA ASP A 171 -6.71 -8.18 -13.90
C ASP A 171 -6.05 -6.81 -14.17
N SER A 172 -6.23 -5.83 -13.28
CA SER A 172 -5.52 -4.55 -13.32
C SER A 172 -3.99 -4.71 -13.20
N LEU A 173 -3.48 -5.87 -12.74
CA LEU A 173 -2.05 -6.17 -12.68
C LEU A 173 -1.34 -6.07 -14.04
N LYS A 174 -2.09 -6.14 -15.15
CA LYS A 174 -1.57 -5.89 -16.50
C LYS A 174 -1.03 -4.46 -16.69
N LYS A 175 -1.40 -3.51 -15.82
CA LYS A 175 -1.01 -2.09 -15.88
C LYS A 175 0.19 -1.76 -15.00
N TYR A 176 0.70 -2.72 -14.24
CA TYR A 176 1.72 -2.51 -13.22
C TYR A 176 3.03 -3.22 -13.59
N ASP A 177 4.14 -2.66 -13.12
CA ASP A 177 5.49 -3.11 -13.48
C ASP A 177 6.01 -4.16 -12.52
N ALA A 178 5.63 -4.06 -11.22
CA ALA A 178 6.02 -5.03 -10.22
C ALA A 178 5.00 -5.15 -9.08
N VAL A 179 5.10 -6.29 -8.38
CA VAL A 179 4.37 -6.59 -7.15
C VAL A 179 5.37 -6.69 -6.00
N PHE A 180 5.07 -6.01 -4.90
CA PHE A 180 5.65 -6.27 -3.59
C PHE A 180 4.70 -7.16 -2.79
N LEU A 181 5.15 -8.35 -2.44
CA LEU A 181 4.42 -9.30 -1.60
C LEU A 181 5.03 -9.26 -0.20
N ASN A 182 4.38 -8.51 0.69
CA ASN A 182 4.87 -8.19 2.03
C ASN A 182 4.21 -9.11 3.06
N GLY A 183 4.96 -9.64 4.02
CA GLY A 183 4.43 -10.43 5.14
C GLY A 183 5.27 -11.62 5.50
N HIS A 184 4.73 -12.53 6.32
CA HIS A 184 5.44 -13.67 6.88
C HIS A 184 4.99 -15.03 6.30
N ASN A 185 4.10 -15.03 5.31
CA ASN A 185 3.68 -16.29 4.69
C ASN A 185 4.81 -16.84 3.81
N GLU A 186 5.38 -17.96 4.20
CA GLU A 186 6.47 -18.62 3.48
C GLU A 186 5.96 -19.32 2.21
N ASN A 187 4.75 -19.90 2.27
CA ASN A 187 4.14 -20.57 1.11
C ASN A 187 3.31 -19.55 0.32
N THR A 188 3.92 -18.96 -0.69
CA THR A 188 3.29 -17.96 -1.56
C THR A 188 3.15 -18.39 -3.01
N ASP A 189 3.35 -19.65 -3.33
CA ASP A 189 3.39 -20.16 -4.71
C ASP A 189 2.03 -19.97 -5.40
N ASP A 190 0.93 -20.32 -4.74
CA ASP A 190 -0.43 -20.05 -5.25
C ASP A 190 -0.69 -18.58 -5.54
N ILE A 191 -0.09 -17.67 -4.73
CA ILE A 191 -0.22 -16.22 -4.91
C ILE A 191 0.59 -15.79 -6.13
N VAL A 192 1.83 -16.26 -6.24
CA VAL A 192 2.72 -16.01 -7.37
C VAL A 192 2.08 -16.47 -8.67
N ASP A 193 1.52 -17.68 -8.70
CA ASP A 193 0.84 -18.23 -9.86
C ASP A 193 -0.38 -17.40 -10.27
N LYS A 194 -1.21 -16.97 -9.31
CA LYS A 194 -2.34 -16.09 -9.57
C LYS A 194 -1.91 -14.74 -10.15
N ILE A 195 -0.80 -14.18 -9.66
CA ILE A 195 -0.24 -12.91 -10.16
C ILE A 195 0.28 -13.12 -11.59
N LYS A 196 1.09 -14.17 -11.80
CA LYS A 196 1.68 -14.49 -13.11
C LYS A 196 0.65 -14.83 -14.18
N LYS A 197 -0.48 -15.43 -13.79
CA LYS A 197 -1.63 -15.67 -14.67
C LYS A 197 -2.25 -14.36 -15.20
N GLN A 198 -2.20 -13.27 -14.42
CA GLN A 198 -2.69 -11.95 -14.88
C GLN A 198 -1.67 -11.22 -15.75
N ASN A 199 -0.40 -11.32 -15.39
CA ASN A 199 0.70 -10.67 -16.10
C ASN A 199 1.97 -11.54 -15.94
N SER A 200 2.32 -12.30 -16.97
CA SER A 200 3.48 -13.22 -16.95
C SER A 200 4.81 -12.49 -16.78
N ASN A 201 4.89 -11.26 -17.25
CA ASN A 201 6.14 -10.46 -17.24
C ASN A 201 6.32 -9.64 -15.96
N ILE A 202 5.28 -9.53 -15.09
CA ILE A 202 5.37 -8.73 -13.87
C ILE A 202 6.47 -9.25 -12.95
N LYS A 203 7.30 -8.36 -12.42
CA LYS A 203 8.31 -8.71 -11.43
C LYS A 203 7.66 -8.85 -10.05
N ILE A 204 8.07 -9.85 -9.27
CA ILE A 204 7.55 -10.10 -7.93
C ILE A 204 8.71 -10.05 -6.94
N PHE A 205 8.58 -9.16 -5.96
CA PHE A 205 9.53 -9.03 -4.85
C PHE A 205 8.83 -9.46 -3.56
N LYS A 206 9.42 -10.44 -2.87
CA LYS A 206 8.95 -10.89 -1.55
C LYS A 206 9.71 -10.11 -0.49
N SER A 207 9.01 -9.66 0.55
CA SER A 207 9.62 -8.97 1.70
C SER A 207 8.93 -9.33 3.00
N THR A 208 9.69 -9.28 4.10
CA THR A 208 9.22 -9.53 5.45
C THR A 208 9.44 -8.30 6.34
N TYR A 209 8.70 -8.25 7.44
CA TYR A 209 8.93 -7.26 8.49
C TYR A 209 9.96 -7.80 9.48
N THR A 210 10.95 -6.99 9.82
CA THR A 210 11.94 -7.30 10.84
C THR A 210 11.84 -6.31 11.99
N LEU A 211 12.09 -6.78 13.21
CA LEU A 211 12.20 -5.91 14.39
C LEU A 211 13.50 -5.14 14.34
N VAL A 212 13.40 -3.84 14.62
CA VAL A 212 14.55 -2.95 14.81
C VAL A 212 14.72 -2.72 16.31
N ASN A 213 15.96 -2.69 16.79
CA ASN A 213 16.30 -2.49 18.22
C ASN A 213 15.77 -3.61 19.14
N ILE A 214 15.69 -4.83 18.67
CA ILE A 214 15.25 -5.99 19.46
C ILE A 214 16.16 -6.23 20.68
N GLU A 215 17.41 -5.85 20.58
CA GLU A 215 18.42 -5.93 21.65
C GLU A 215 18.07 -5.08 22.88
N LYS A 216 17.20 -4.07 22.71
CA LYS A 216 16.68 -3.25 23.83
C LYS A 216 15.60 -3.94 24.65
N LEU A 217 15.07 -5.06 24.15
CA LEU A 217 14.01 -5.81 24.80
C LEU A 217 14.61 -7.02 25.55
N ASN A 218 14.37 -7.11 26.87
CA ASN A 218 14.67 -8.34 27.58
C ASN A 218 13.62 -9.41 27.22
N LYS A 219 14.04 -10.45 26.45
CA LYS A 219 13.15 -11.51 25.96
C LYS A 219 12.55 -12.40 27.06
N GLU A 220 13.11 -12.38 28.25
CA GLU A 220 12.54 -13.08 29.41
C GLU A 220 11.26 -12.43 29.93
N ASN A 221 11.10 -11.13 29.68
CA ASN A 221 9.91 -10.39 30.08
C ASN A 221 8.69 -10.81 29.29
N LYS A 222 7.52 -10.65 29.91
CA LYS A 222 6.23 -10.78 29.27
C LYS A 222 5.75 -9.41 28.81
N PHE A 223 5.27 -9.32 27.56
CA PHE A 223 4.86 -8.06 26.94
C PHE A 223 3.37 -8.04 26.65
N LEU A 224 2.77 -6.87 26.87
CA LEU A 224 1.47 -6.52 26.28
C LEU A 224 1.75 -5.77 24.99
N ALA A 225 1.26 -6.29 23.87
CA ALA A 225 1.39 -5.65 22.56
C ALA A 225 0.09 -4.90 22.23
N PHE A 226 0.20 -3.74 21.59
CA PHE A 226 -0.95 -3.00 21.08
C PHE A 226 -0.63 -2.41 19.71
N ALA A 227 -1.63 -2.37 18.82
CA ALA A 227 -1.43 -1.86 17.46
C ALA A 227 -2.72 -1.25 16.90
N GLY A 228 -2.59 -0.05 16.32
CA GLY A 228 -3.63 0.64 15.53
C GLY A 228 -3.22 0.75 14.06
N ILE A 229 -2.97 -0.40 13.43
CA ILE A 229 -2.54 -0.51 12.03
C ILE A 229 -3.51 -1.40 11.25
N GLY A 230 -3.47 -1.34 9.92
CA GLY A 230 -4.41 -2.04 9.06
C GLY A 230 -4.47 -3.56 9.25
N ILE A 231 -3.35 -4.22 9.65
CA ILE A 231 -3.28 -5.66 9.94
C ILE A 231 -2.46 -5.89 11.22
N PRO A 232 -3.06 -5.80 12.44
CA PRO A 232 -2.37 -5.99 13.71
C PRO A 232 -1.71 -7.36 13.86
N LEU A 233 -2.28 -8.40 13.25
CA LEU A 233 -1.74 -9.76 13.28
C LEU A 233 -0.33 -9.87 12.68
N ASN A 234 0.03 -9.05 11.70
CA ASN A 234 1.39 -9.05 11.14
C ASN A 234 2.40 -8.56 12.19
N PHE A 235 2.05 -7.51 12.94
CA PHE A 235 2.88 -7.02 14.04
C PHE A 235 3.04 -8.11 15.11
N HIS A 236 1.95 -8.76 15.51
CA HIS A 236 1.99 -9.85 16.48
C HIS A 236 2.88 -11.02 16.02
N LYS A 237 2.72 -11.48 14.77
CA LYS A 237 3.58 -12.52 14.19
C LYS A 237 5.04 -12.10 14.17
N THR A 238 5.33 -10.84 13.82
CA THR A 238 6.70 -10.32 13.85
C THR A 238 7.32 -10.41 15.23
N LEU A 239 6.58 -10.07 16.30
CA LEU A 239 7.04 -10.18 17.68
C LEU A 239 7.35 -11.64 18.05
N ILE A 240 6.38 -12.54 17.83
CA ILE A 240 6.52 -13.97 18.18
C ILE A 240 7.67 -14.63 17.42
N ASN A 241 7.78 -14.40 16.10
CA ASN A 241 8.84 -14.97 15.28
C ASN A 241 10.25 -14.51 15.70
N ASN A 242 10.33 -13.40 16.45
CA ASN A 242 11.60 -12.90 17.03
C ASN A 242 11.77 -13.30 18.52
N GLY A 243 10.94 -14.19 19.02
CA GLY A 243 11.06 -14.75 20.38
C GLY A 243 10.54 -13.83 21.50
N ILE A 244 9.70 -12.84 21.18
CA ILE A 244 9.08 -11.96 22.18
C ILE A 244 7.87 -12.65 22.79
N LYS A 245 7.82 -12.78 24.11
CA LYS A 245 6.72 -13.39 24.88
C LYS A 245 5.53 -12.41 25.00
N VAL A 246 4.60 -12.43 24.02
CA VAL A 246 3.41 -11.58 24.05
C VAL A 246 2.28 -12.29 24.78
N VAL A 247 1.83 -11.75 25.92
CA VAL A 247 0.72 -12.29 26.73
C VAL A 247 -0.64 -11.83 26.25
N LYS A 248 -0.72 -10.64 25.63
CA LYS A 248 -1.98 -10.09 25.10
C LYS A 248 -1.69 -9.13 23.97
N LEU A 249 -2.48 -9.23 22.87
CA LEU A 249 -2.53 -8.25 21.80
C LEU A 249 -3.80 -7.42 21.95
N LEU A 250 -3.66 -6.10 22.02
CA LEU A 250 -4.76 -5.15 21.95
C LEU A 250 -4.81 -4.55 20.54
N GLU A 251 -5.92 -4.78 19.86
CA GLU A 251 -6.13 -4.28 18.50
C GLU A 251 -6.99 -3.02 18.53
N TYR A 252 -6.44 -1.94 18.00
CA TYR A 252 -7.14 -0.67 17.79
C TYR A 252 -7.48 -0.49 16.31
N PRO A 253 -8.44 0.39 15.98
CA PRO A 253 -8.72 0.77 14.59
C PRO A 253 -7.46 1.31 13.90
N ASP A 254 -7.39 1.15 12.57
CA ASP A 254 -6.32 1.73 11.76
C ASP A 254 -6.26 3.26 11.97
N HIS A 255 -5.04 3.81 12.07
CA HIS A 255 -4.78 5.22 12.40
C HIS A 255 -5.34 5.67 13.78
N HIS A 256 -5.36 4.77 14.75
CA HIS A 256 -5.80 5.10 16.12
C HIS A 256 -4.85 6.13 16.76
N VAL A 257 -5.43 7.19 17.31
CA VAL A 257 -4.69 8.17 18.11
C VAL A 257 -4.67 7.70 19.56
N TYR A 258 -3.48 7.54 20.12
CA TYR A 258 -3.31 7.14 21.52
C TYR A 258 -3.22 8.37 22.40
N ASP A 259 -4.07 8.45 23.43
CA ASP A 259 -4.03 9.49 24.45
C ASP A 259 -3.25 8.98 25.67
N GLN A 260 -2.38 9.81 26.21
CA GLN A 260 -1.81 9.61 27.55
C GLN A 260 -2.85 10.08 28.56
N LYS A 261 -3.69 9.17 29.05
CA LYS A 261 -4.51 9.38 30.23
C LYS A 261 -4.08 8.45 31.31
#